data_ac21531a704b2b7772b6f10ff7ad2cb7
#
_entry.id   ac21531a704b2b7772b6f10ff7ad2cb7
#
_cell.length_a   1.000
_cell.length_b   1.000
_cell.length_c   1.000
_cell.angle_alpha   90.00
_cell.angle_beta   90.00
_cell.angle_gamma   90.00
#
_symmetry.space_group_name_H-M   'P 1'
#
loop_
_entity.id
_entity.type
_entity.pdbx_description
1 polymer ?
#
loop_
_entity_poly.entity_id
_entity_poly.type
_entity_poly.pdbx_seq_one_letter_code
_entity_poly.pdbx_strand_id
1 'polypeptide(L)'
;LTAAGVAKTDIATQSITTYPEYSYPQDRTPILTGYRASQTFVVVLRKTATAGDVVDAVVAAAGDAIQVNGVTPFILDPTKATAAARATAVKNAKAKAASYASLLGVKLGRVNYLSENSAPANYPVTFSAMAKSDAGATVVDLGQQDVTVSITVQWAL
;
A
#
# COMPACT_ATOMS: atom_id res chain seq x y z
N LEU A 1 20.58 -1.69 3.68
CA LEU A 1 19.36 -1.15 4.30
C LEU A 1 19.67 -0.39 5.59
N THR A 2 20.27 -1.02 6.60
CA THR A 2 20.59 -0.35 7.88
C THR A 2 21.59 0.80 7.73
N ALA A 3 22.59 0.67 6.85
CA ALA A 3 23.50 1.76 6.50
C ALA A 3 22.80 2.94 5.80
N ALA A 4 21.69 2.70 5.13
CA ALA A 4 20.83 3.72 4.51
C ALA A 4 19.78 4.29 5.50
N GLY A 5 19.92 4.02 6.81
CA GLY A 5 19.07 4.58 7.87
C GLY A 5 17.74 3.85 8.10
N VAL A 6 17.55 2.66 7.54
CA VAL A 6 16.34 1.85 7.76
C VAL A 6 16.50 1.09 9.09
N ALA A 7 15.52 1.24 9.99
CA ALA A 7 15.53 0.52 11.26
C ALA A 7 15.36 -0.99 11.05
N LYS A 8 16.03 -1.81 11.86
CA LYS A 8 15.90 -3.29 11.77
C LYS A 8 14.46 -3.77 11.96
N THR A 9 13.69 -3.09 12.78
CA THR A 9 12.27 -3.37 13.02
C THR A 9 11.37 -3.12 11.80
N ASP A 10 11.86 -2.34 10.85
CA ASP A 10 11.15 -1.98 9.62
C ASP A 10 11.57 -2.85 8.43
N ILE A 11 12.39 -3.88 8.67
CA ILE A 11 12.85 -4.85 7.68
C ILE A 11 12.29 -6.22 8.07
N ALA A 12 11.40 -6.76 7.25
CA ALA A 12 10.82 -8.09 7.47
C ALA A 12 11.18 -9.02 6.31
N THR A 13 11.64 -10.24 6.64
CA THR A 13 11.78 -11.29 5.63
C THR A 13 10.41 -11.84 5.29
N GLN A 14 10.05 -11.78 4.02
CA GLN A 14 8.79 -12.30 3.51
C GLN A 14 8.93 -13.76 3.06
N SER A 15 10.02 -14.09 2.38
CA SER A 15 10.29 -15.46 1.91
C SER A 15 11.77 -15.72 1.75
N ILE A 16 12.15 -16.98 1.89
CA ILE A 16 13.46 -17.53 1.55
C ILE A 16 13.21 -18.77 0.71
N THR A 17 13.83 -18.84 -0.46
CA THR A 17 13.75 -20.00 -1.34
C THR A 17 15.14 -20.46 -1.74
N THR A 18 15.32 -21.78 -1.85
CA THR A 18 16.56 -22.37 -2.35
C THR A 18 16.18 -23.53 -3.27
N TYR A 19 16.74 -23.56 -4.46
CA TYR A 19 16.51 -24.63 -5.42
C TYR A 19 17.80 -25.00 -6.14
N PRO A 20 17.94 -26.29 -6.53
CA PRO A 20 19.11 -26.76 -7.27
C PRO A 20 19.10 -26.23 -8.70
N GLU A 21 20.27 -25.88 -9.21
CA GLU A 21 20.48 -25.54 -10.63
C GLU A 21 21.16 -26.72 -11.32
N TYR A 22 20.66 -27.07 -12.50
CA TYR A 22 21.18 -28.16 -13.32
C TYR A 22 21.60 -27.62 -14.69
N SER A 23 22.72 -28.15 -15.19
CA SER A 23 23.08 -28.05 -16.60
C SER A 23 22.52 -29.24 -17.35
N TYR A 24 22.00 -29.00 -18.55
CA TYR A 24 21.42 -30.03 -19.43
C TYR A 24 22.27 -30.16 -20.71
N PRO A 25 23.44 -30.87 -20.66
CA PRO A 25 24.23 -31.13 -21.85
C PRO A 25 23.42 -32.02 -22.82
N GLN A 26 23.62 -31.80 -24.14
CA GLN A 26 22.95 -32.60 -25.16
C GLN A 26 23.28 -34.10 -24.95
N ASP A 27 22.25 -34.92 -24.92
CA ASP A 27 22.33 -36.40 -24.76
C ASP A 27 22.97 -36.92 -23.45
N ARG A 28 22.95 -36.13 -22.37
CA ARG A 28 23.48 -36.54 -21.07
C ARG A 28 22.49 -36.31 -19.92
N THR A 29 22.71 -37.02 -18.83
CA THR A 29 21.97 -36.84 -17.58
C THR A 29 22.18 -35.41 -17.05
N PRO A 30 21.16 -34.75 -16.49
CA PRO A 30 21.30 -33.46 -15.88
C PRO A 30 22.41 -33.45 -14.81
N ILE A 31 23.29 -32.47 -14.85
CA ILE A 31 24.40 -32.33 -13.92
C ILE A 31 24.06 -31.18 -12.96
N LEU A 32 24.05 -31.46 -11.65
CA LEU A 32 23.88 -30.43 -10.64
C LEU A 32 25.06 -29.46 -10.68
N THR A 33 24.81 -28.19 -10.98
CA THR A 33 25.82 -27.13 -11.09
C THR A 33 25.92 -26.29 -9.83
N GLY A 34 24.86 -26.29 -8.97
CA GLY A 34 24.84 -25.53 -7.76
C GLY A 34 23.44 -25.35 -7.19
N TYR A 35 23.30 -24.38 -6.31
CA TYR A 35 22.03 -24.00 -5.71
C TYR A 35 21.86 -22.49 -5.88
N ARG A 36 20.65 -22.08 -6.24
CA ARG A 36 20.25 -20.68 -6.23
C ARG A 36 19.41 -20.41 -5.00
N ALA A 37 19.83 -19.43 -4.19
CA ALA A 37 19.06 -18.93 -3.07
C ALA A 37 18.48 -17.55 -3.40
N SER A 38 17.23 -17.32 -3.01
CA SER A 38 16.56 -16.04 -3.14
C SER A 38 15.88 -15.68 -1.83
N GLN A 39 15.97 -14.42 -1.44
CA GLN A 39 15.34 -13.90 -0.24
C GLN A 39 14.60 -12.61 -0.56
N THR A 40 13.33 -12.54 -0.16
CA THR A 40 12.48 -11.36 -0.35
C THR A 40 12.27 -10.65 0.98
N PHE A 41 12.40 -9.34 0.95
CA PHE A 41 12.16 -8.47 2.10
C PHE A 41 11.01 -7.52 1.82
N VAL A 42 10.22 -7.23 2.84
CA VAL A 42 9.35 -6.06 2.92
C VAL A 42 10.02 -5.05 3.82
N VAL A 43 10.17 -3.83 3.32
CA VAL A 43 10.88 -2.75 4.01
C VAL A 43 9.95 -1.56 4.16
N VAL A 44 9.77 -1.07 5.39
CA VAL A 44 8.97 0.11 5.67
C VAL A 44 9.88 1.34 5.73
N LEU A 45 9.68 2.27 4.81
CA LEU A 45 10.39 3.55 4.79
C LEU A 45 9.50 4.61 5.43
N ARG A 46 9.85 5.05 6.65
CA ARG A 46 9.07 6.04 7.41
C ARG A 46 9.24 7.47 6.91
N LYS A 47 10.35 7.75 6.23
CA LYS A 47 10.66 9.04 5.62
C LYS A 47 10.47 8.93 4.11
N THR A 48 9.33 9.32 3.65
CA THR A 48 8.95 9.20 2.24
C THR A 48 9.83 10.05 1.31
N ALA A 49 10.28 11.22 1.77
CA ALA A 49 11.14 12.12 1.00
C ALA A 49 12.52 11.51 0.65
N THR A 50 12.99 10.52 1.41
CA THR A 50 14.28 9.85 1.19
C THR A 50 14.12 8.45 0.59
N ALA A 51 12.91 8.09 0.14
CA ALA A 51 12.65 6.75 -0.37
C ALA A 51 13.48 6.43 -1.63
N GLY A 52 13.63 7.40 -2.54
CA GLY A 52 14.46 7.27 -3.73
C GLY A 52 15.93 7.02 -3.37
N ASP A 53 16.48 7.84 -2.46
CA ASP A 53 17.88 7.70 -2.02
C ASP A 53 18.17 6.34 -1.40
N VAL A 54 17.21 5.80 -0.63
CA VAL A 54 17.35 4.45 -0.05
C VAL A 54 17.35 3.37 -1.13
N VAL A 55 16.47 3.48 -2.13
CA VAL A 55 16.44 2.56 -3.27
C VAL A 55 17.77 2.60 -4.02
N ASP A 56 18.26 3.78 -4.35
CA ASP A 56 19.52 3.97 -5.07
C ASP A 56 20.72 3.42 -4.27
N ALA A 57 20.76 3.69 -2.96
CA ALA A 57 21.81 3.15 -2.08
C ALA A 57 21.79 1.62 -2.00
N VAL A 58 20.61 1.01 -2.01
CA VAL A 58 20.46 -0.45 -1.96
C VAL A 58 20.89 -1.08 -3.28
N VAL A 59 20.50 -0.51 -4.41
CA VAL A 59 20.90 -0.96 -5.75
C VAL A 59 22.42 -0.82 -5.93
N ALA A 60 23.00 0.32 -5.52
CA ALA A 60 24.44 0.53 -5.58
C ALA A 60 25.23 -0.47 -4.72
N ALA A 61 24.69 -0.85 -3.55
CA ALA A 61 25.37 -1.78 -2.64
C ALA A 61 25.25 -3.25 -3.07
N ALA A 62 24.17 -3.64 -3.74
CA ALA A 62 23.89 -5.04 -4.06
C ALA A 62 24.12 -5.38 -5.54
N GLY A 63 24.23 -4.38 -6.41
CA GLY A 63 24.44 -4.57 -7.86
C GLY A 63 23.38 -5.48 -8.48
N ASP A 64 23.82 -6.39 -9.34
CA ASP A 64 22.94 -7.30 -10.07
C ASP A 64 22.26 -8.38 -9.19
N ALA A 65 22.62 -8.45 -7.90
CA ALA A 65 22.03 -9.43 -6.98
C ALA A 65 20.68 -8.99 -6.39
N ILE A 66 20.24 -7.75 -6.68
CA ILE A 66 18.97 -7.22 -6.16
C ILE A 66 17.97 -6.92 -7.26
N GLN A 67 16.70 -7.15 -6.92
CA GLN A 67 15.56 -6.67 -7.69
C GLN A 67 14.63 -5.90 -6.76
N VAL A 68 14.30 -4.65 -7.14
CA VAL A 68 13.30 -3.85 -6.44
C VAL A 68 11.97 -4.02 -7.16
N ASN A 69 11.01 -4.68 -6.51
CA ASN A 69 9.70 -5.01 -7.10
C ASN A 69 8.73 -3.82 -7.10
N GLY A 70 9.05 -2.76 -6.37
CA GLY A 70 8.27 -1.53 -6.34
C GLY A 70 8.31 -0.83 -4.98
N VAL A 71 7.83 0.40 -4.97
CA VAL A 71 7.65 1.21 -3.77
C VAL A 71 6.19 1.66 -3.75
N THR A 72 5.47 1.31 -2.69
CA THR A 72 4.04 1.63 -2.54
C THR A 72 3.83 2.45 -1.28
N PRO A 73 3.31 3.67 -1.38
CA PRO A 73 2.99 4.46 -0.20
C PRO A 73 1.78 3.90 0.52
N PHE A 74 1.76 4.00 1.85
CA PHE A 74 0.62 3.65 2.67
C PHE A 74 0.53 4.54 3.91
N ILE A 75 -0.66 4.65 4.49
CA ILE A 75 -0.87 5.39 5.73
C ILE A 75 -0.59 4.45 6.90
N LEU A 76 0.47 4.73 7.65
CA LEU A 76 0.89 3.86 8.77
C LEU A 76 -0.15 3.82 9.89
N ASP A 77 -0.78 4.96 10.20
CA ASP A 77 -1.88 5.05 11.16
C ASP A 77 -3.06 5.81 10.53
N PRO A 78 -4.07 5.10 10.02
CA PRO A 78 -5.24 5.70 9.40
C PRO A 78 -6.29 6.22 10.39
N THR A 79 -6.11 6.02 11.71
CA THR A 79 -7.13 6.28 12.73
C THR A 79 -7.73 7.69 12.64
N LYS A 80 -6.88 8.70 12.57
CA LYS A 80 -7.32 10.11 12.51
C LYS A 80 -8.05 10.41 11.19
N ALA A 81 -7.52 9.91 10.07
CA ALA A 81 -8.12 10.09 8.75
C ALA A 81 -9.46 9.38 8.65
N THR A 82 -9.55 8.13 9.16
CA THR A 82 -10.79 7.36 9.21
C THR A 82 -11.84 8.06 10.08
N ALA A 83 -11.46 8.60 11.24
CA ALA A 83 -12.40 9.35 12.09
C ALA A 83 -12.95 10.60 11.38
N ALA A 84 -12.12 11.34 10.66
CA ALA A 84 -12.54 12.50 9.88
C ALA A 84 -13.47 12.09 8.71
N ALA A 85 -13.14 11.01 8.00
CA ALA A 85 -13.96 10.47 6.92
C ALA A 85 -15.33 10.00 7.44
N ARG A 86 -15.37 9.33 8.62
CA ARG A 86 -16.60 8.91 9.30
C ARG A 86 -17.49 10.11 9.66
N ALA A 87 -16.92 11.15 10.24
CA ALA A 87 -17.66 12.36 10.58
C ALA A 87 -18.27 13.00 9.31
N THR A 88 -17.53 13.04 8.21
CA THR A 88 -18.00 13.52 6.90
C THR A 88 -19.12 12.66 6.36
N ALA A 89 -19.00 11.33 6.41
CA ALA A 89 -20.01 10.39 5.96
C ALA A 89 -21.33 10.59 6.72
N VAL A 90 -21.28 10.71 8.06
CA VAL A 90 -22.46 10.96 8.88
C VAL A 90 -23.12 12.31 8.55
N LYS A 91 -22.33 13.37 8.38
CA LYS A 91 -22.81 14.69 7.98
C LYS A 91 -23.55 14.63 6.65
N ASN A 92 -22.96 13.96 5.66
CA ASN A 92 -23.53 13.82 4.33
C ASN A 92 -24.81 12.98 4.34
N ALA A 93 -24.83 11.87 5.07
CA ALA A 93 -26.01 11.02 5.22
C ALA A 93 -27.18 11.77 5.86
N LYS A 94 -26.92 12.54 6.94
CA LYS A 94 -27.93 13.36 7.61
C LYS A 94 -28.48 14.47 6.70
N ALA A 95 -27.61 15.17 5.98
CA ALA A 95 -28.02 16.23 5.04
C ALA A 95 -28.90 15.65 3.91
N LYS A 96 -28.51 14.50 3.37
CA LYS A 96 -29.29 13.80 2.35
C LYS A 96 -30.65 13.34 2.85
N ALA A 97 -30.72 12.77 4.05
CA ALA A 97 -31.98 12.35 4.66
C ALA A 97 -32.92 13.53 4.95
N ALA A 98 -32.38 14.64 5.46
CA ALA A 98 -33.17 15.86 5.68
C ALA A 98 -33.73 16.45 4.38
N SER A 99 -32.96 16.42 3.30
CA SER A 99 -33.41 16.84 1.97
C SER A 99 -34.60 15.99 1.48
N TYR A 100 -34.49 14.66 1.60
CA TYR A 100 -35.60 13.78 1.23
C TYR A 100 -36.86 13.98 2.09
N ALA A 101 -36.70 14.13 3.41
CA ALA A 101 -37.81 14.39 4.31
C ALA A 101 -38.56 15.69 3.94
N SER A 102 -37.81 16.75 3.59
CA SER A 102 -38.36 18.01 3.11
C SER A 102 -39.13 17.85 1.79
N LEU A 103 -38.57 17.14 0.83
CA LEU A 103 -39.22 16.89 -0.48
C LEU A 103 -40.50 16.05 -0.35
N LEU A 104 -40.54 15.14 0.62
CA LEU A 104 -41.71 14.29 0.92
C LEU A 104 -42.73 14.98 1.84
N GLY A 105 -42.43 16.16 2.38
CA GLY A 105 -43.30 16.87 3.31
C GLY A 105 -43.42 16.22 4.69
N VAL A 106 -42.41 15.43 5.09
CA VAL A 106 -42.38 14.72 6.39
C VAL A 106 -41.22 15.21 7.25
N LYS A 107 -41.26 14.91 8.56
CA LYS A 107 -40.19 15.23 9.48
C LYS A 107 -39.22 14.06 9.59
N LEU A 108 -37.93 14.35 9.50
CA LEU A 108 -36.90 13.35 9.77
C LEU A 108 -36.93 12.96 11.25
N GLY A 109 -37.15 11.68 11.54
CA GLY A 109 -37.21 11.13 12.88
C GLY A 109 -35.89 10.59 13.40
N ARG A 110 -35.95 9.63 14.31
CA ARG A 110 -34.79 9.00 14.94
C ARG A 110 -34.09 8.05 13.97
N VAL A 111 -32.78 7.82 14.25
CA VAL A 111 -32.03 6.76 13.59
C VAL A 111 -32.49 5.40 14.11
N ASN A 112 -32.93 4.53 13.22
CA ASN A 112 -33.33 3.15 13.53
C ASN A 112 -32.22 2.15 13.30
N TYR A 113 -31.34 2.44 12.33
CA TYR A 113 -30.24 1.54 11.97
C TYR A 113 -29.05 2.34 11.45
N LEU A 114 -27.84 1.91 11.80
CA LEU A 114 -26.59 2.41 11.26
C LEU A 114 -25.62 1.25 11.07
N SER A 115 -25.03 1.15 9.89
CA SER A 115 -23.97 0.23 9.57
C SER A 115 -22.84 0.95 8.88
N GLU A 116 -21.61 0.69 9.27
CA GLU A 116 -20.41 1.17 8.62
C GLU A 116 -19.82 0.04 7.78
N ASN A 117 -19.69 0.26 6.48
CA ASN A 117 -19.07 -0.64 5.51
C ASN A 117 -17.76 0.00 5.05
N SER A 118 -16.79 0.08 5.94
CA SER A 118 -15.47 0.57 5.60
C SER A 118 -14.58 -0.60 5.24
N ALA A 119 -14.02 -0.58 4.05
CA ALA A 119 -12.90 -1.44 3.74
C ALA A 119 -11.68 -0.95 4.55
N PRO A 120 -10.79 -1.85 5.00
CA PRO A 120 -9.54 -1.44 5.62
C PRO A 120 -8.81 -0.44 4.70
N ALA A 121 -8.26 0.63 5.27
CA ALA A 121 -7.63 1.74 4.54
C ALA A 121 -6.32 1.36 3.81
N ASN A 122 -6.05 0.07 3.60
CA ASN A 122 -4.83 -0.48 3.02
C ASN A 122 -5.04 -0.94 1.57
N TYR A 123 -5.69 -0.12 0.75
CA TYR A 123 -5.61 -0.37 -0.69
C TYR A 123 -4.32 0.27 -1.22
N PRO A 124 -3.36 -0.52 -1.72
CA PRO A 124 -2.28 0.03 -2.49
C PRO A 124 -2.88 0.68 -3.75
N VAL A 125 -2.77 1.99 -3.84
CA VAL A 125 -3.08 2.67 -5.09
C VAL A 125 -1.94 2.34 -6.04
N THR A 126 -2.20 1.54 -7.05
CA THR A 126 -1.23 1.25 -8.09
C THR A 126 -1.00 2.51 -8.91
N PHE A 127 0.05 3.24 -8.60
CA PHE A 127 0.56 4.27 -9.50
C PHE A 127 1.41 3.60 -10.57
N SER A 128 1.04 3.79 -11.82
CA SER A 128 1.93 3.47 -12.94
C SER A 128 3.08 4.49 -12.89
N ALA A 129 4.20 4.11 -12.32
CA ALA A 129 5.42 4.88 -12.41
C ALA A 129 5.82 4.90 -13.90
N MET A 130 5.62 6.01 -14.57
CA MET A 130 6.27 6.26 -15.86
C MET A 130 7.76 6.39 -15.55
N ALA A 131 8.51 5.34 -15.83
CA ALA A 131 9.96 5.38 -15.82
C ALA A 131 10.42 6.39 -16.88
N LYS A 132 10.77 7.58 -16.43
CA LYS A 132 11.53 8.52 -17.24
C LYS A 132 12.97 8.05 -17.18
N SER A 133 13.45 7.44 -18.28
CA SER A 133 14.83 7.02 -18.45
C SER A 133 15.72 8.23 -18.74
N ASP A 134 16.05 8.98 -17.72
CA ASP A 134 17.21 9.86 -17.68
C ASP A 134 18.02 9.46 -16.45
N ALA A 135 19.36 9.42 -16.60
CA ALA A 135 20.31 9.00 -15.57
C ALA A 135 20.34 9.98 -14.38
N GLY A 136 19.23 10.06 -13.65
CA GLY A 136 19.00 10.88 -12.48
C GLY A 136 18.53 10.01 -11.30
N ALA A 137 18.59 10.57 -10.08
CA ALA A 137 18.14 9.93 -8.85
C ALA A 137 16.72 9.39 -8.97
N THR A 138 16.44 8.25 -8.33
CA THR A 138 15.10 7.65 -8.30
C THR A 138 14.11 8.59 -7.62
N VAL A 139 13.14 9.09 -8.37
CA VAL A 139 12.06 9.95 -7.84
C VAL A 139 10.87 9.07 -7.50
N VAL A 140 10.48 9.06 -6.22
CA VAL A 140 9.28 8.38 -5.74
C VAL A 140 8.19 9.43 -5.53
N ASP A 141 7.25 9.55 -6.47
CA ASP A 141 6.05 10.37 -6.30
C ASP A 141 5.00 9.55 -5.54
N LEU A 142 4.62 10.05 -4.37
CA LEU A 142 3.71 9.33 -3.47
C LEU A 142 2.24 9.59 -3.78
N GLY A 143 1.93 10.62 -4.57
CA GLY A 143 0.56 11.06 -4.85
C GLY A 143 -0.24 11.39 -3.59
N GLN A 144 -1.56 11.32 -3.69
CA GLN A 144 -2.49 11.48 -2.57
C GLN A 144 -3.17 10.14 -2.27
N GLN A 145 -3.38 9.87 -0.98
CA GLN A 145 -4.13 8.70 -0.53
C GLN A 145 -5.43 9.15 0.12
N ASP A 146 -6.55 8.64 -0.40
CA ASP A 146 -7.88 8.93 0.12
C ASP A 146 -8.34 7.84 1.09
N VAL A 147 -8.82 8.27 2.26
CA VAL A 147 -9.50 7.38 3.21
C VAL A 147 -10.98 7.55 3.06
N THR A 148 -11.66 6.51 2.61
CA THR A 148 -13.10 6.52 2.37
C THR A 148 -13.84 5.72 3.43
N VAL A 149 -14.92 6.30 3.96
CA VAL A 149 -15.86 5.61 4.86
C VAL A 149 -17.24 5.65 4.23
N SER A 150 -17.86 4.48 4.07
CA SER A 150 -19.25 4.34 3.62
C SER A 150 -20.14 3.90 4.77
N ILE A 151 -21.26 4.58 4.93
CA ILE A 151 -22.26 4.21 5.94
C ILE A 151 -23.65 4.03 5.31
N THR A 152 -24.41 3.12 5.86
CA THR A 152 -25.84 2.97 5.61
C THR A 152 -26.60 3.37 6.85
N VAL A 153 -27.53 4.32 6.69
CA VAL A 153 -28.32 4.80 7.84
C VAL A 153 -29.80 4.78 7.47
N GLN A 154 -30.63 4.30 8.37
CA GLN A 154 -32.09 4.33 8.26
C GLN A 154 -32.68 5.22 9.34
N TRP A 155 -33.55 6.13 8.94
CA TRP A 155 -34.31 6.99 9.83
C TRP A 155 -35.79 6.63 9.80
N ALA A 156 -36.48 6.86 10.91
CA ALA A 156 -37.94 6.97 10.91
C ALA A 156 -38.35 8.25 10.15
N LEU A 157 -39.48 8.21 9.48
CA LEU A 157 -40.13 9.36 8.84
C LEU A 157 -41.43 9.66 9.57
#